data_24989bedd0ea4856905528dcffde32a6
#
_entry.id   24989bedd0ea4856905528dcffde32a6
#
_cell.length_a   1.000
_cell.length_b   1.000
_cell.length_c   1.000
_cell.angle_alpha   90.00
_cell.angle_beta   90.00
_cell.angle_gamma   90.00
#
_symmetry.space_group_name_H-M   'P 1'
#
loop_
_entity.id
_entity.type
_entity.pdbx_description
1 polymer ?
#
loop_
_entity_poly.entity_id
_entity_poly.type
_entity_poly.pdbx_seq_one_letter_code
_entity_poly.pdbx_strand_id
1 'polypeptide(L)'
;TSYYAKARDMADDVIVNGPYELLPDFRDVFKSSNKNNREMIISFQITDDDPNMDGAAWAPSEWGGWSGGPVKPAWAEAYPDQPRKENYILMNFSSDLSDPEAPIINYTESIDGVPYMGKYNMPNITLDEQLGISRANHSVMRFADVLLIYAEAANMANNGPTQLSVDRLNMIIDRANEETGTEPRANISMTAAQFDQKVIDERNYELCFEYDRIFDVFRKRILKEVNLPDNAEGYQETDYLFPIPTFDATFIGNNPGYE
;
A
#
# COMPACT_ATOMS: atom_id res chain seq x y z
N THR A 1 -23.90 20.48 -2.24
CA THR A 1 -22.82 19.69 -2.87
C THR A 1 -22.42 18.59 -1.89
N SER A 2 -22.45 17.33 -2.35
CA SER A 2 -22.02 16.20 -1.52
C SER A 2 -20.54 16.30 -1.18
N TYR A 3 -20.10 15.69 -0.07
CA TYR A 3 -18.67 15.63 0.26
C TYR A 3 -17.87 14.93 -0.83
N TYR A 4 -18.42 13.91 -1.47
CA TYR A 4 -17.78 13.23 -2.60
C TYR A 4 -17.56 14.16 -3.80
N ALA A 5 -18.51 15.03 -4.13
CA ALA A 5 -18.31 16.01 -5.20
C ALA A 5 -17.16 16.98 -4.86
N LYS A 6 -17.05 17.42 -3.59
CA LYS A 6 -15.92 18.26 -3.17
C LYS A 6 -14.58 17.50 -3.25
N ALA A 7 -14.54 16.26 -2.78
CA ALA A 7 -13.34 15.44 -2.84
C ALA A 7 -12.87 15.22 -4.29
N ARG A 8 -13.83 14.91 -5.19
CA ARG A 8 -13.55 14.81 -6.63
C ARG A 8 -12.94 16.09 -7.18
N ASP A 9 -13.57 17.24 -6.91
CA ASP A 9 -13.16 18.53 -7.48
C ASP A 9 -11.78 18.96 -6.94
N MET A 10 -11.49 18.71 -5.65
CA MET A 10 -10.16 18.97 -5.06
C MET A 10 -9.09 18.03 -5.61
N ALA A 11 -9.39 16.74 -5.77
CA ALA A 11 -8.46 15.79 -6.39
C ALA A 11 -8.21 16.16 -7.86
N ASP A 12 -9.25 16.58 -8.60
CA ASP A 12 -9.12 17.07 -9.97
C ASP A 12 -8.19 18.29 -10.08
N ASP A 13 -8.31 19.23 -9.15
CA ASP A 13 -7.45 20.41 -9.10
C ASP A 13 -5.97 20.03 -8.93
N VAL A 14 -5.67 19.11 -8.02
CA VAL A 14 -4.30 18.58 -7.83
C VAL A 14 -3.80 17.86 -9.09
N ILE A 15 -4.66 17.07 -9.75
CA ILE A 15 -4.27 16.29 -10.93
C ILE A 15 -4.00 17.19 -12.13
N VAL A 16 -4.82 18.24 -12.32
CA VAL A 16 -4.73 19.10 -13.52
C VAL A 16 -3.75 20.25 -13.32
N ASN A 17 -3.72 20.87 -12.14
CA ASN A 17 -2.98 22.09 -11.87
C ASN A 17 -1.76 21.89 -10.97
N GLY A 18 -1.63 20.74 -10.30
CA GLY A 18 -0.48 20.43 -9.46
C GLY A 18 0.77 20.09 -10.28
N PRO A 19 1.96 20.19 -9.66
CA PRO A 19 3.23 19.85 -10.33
C PRO A 19 3.54 18.35 -10.33
N TYR A 20 2.59 17.52 -9.96
CA TYR A 20 2.77 16.09 -9.72
C TYR A 20 2.43 15.26 -10.96
N GLU A 21 3.05 14.09 -11.07
CA GLU A 21 2.77 13.14 -12.14
C GLU A 21 2.98 11.70 -11.66
N LEU A 22 2.26 10.76 -12.27
CA LEU A 22 2.48 9.34 -12.08
C LEU A 22 3.80 8.97 -12.79
N LEU A 23 4.76 8.44 -12.05
CA LEU A 23 6.01 7.98 -12.68
C LEU A 23 5.72 6.83 -13.64
N PRO A 24 6.38 6.80 -14.80
CA PRO A 24 6.18 5.72 -15.78
C PRO A 24 6.51 4.34 -15.25
N ASP A 25 7.53 4.23 -14.42
CA ASP A 25 7.96 2.99 -13.77
C ASP A 25 7.70 3.06 -12.26
N PHE A 26 6.84 2.16 -11.76
CA PHE A 26 6.53 2.08 -10.33
C PHE A 26 7.76 1.72 -9.48
N ARG A 27 8.78 1.08 -10.07
CA ARG A 27 10.04 0.74 -9.39
C ARG A 27 10.84 1.97 -8.99
N ASP A 28 10.64 3.08 -9.69
CA ASP A 28 11.36 4.33 -9.42
C ASP A 28 10.75 5.13 -8.26
N VAL A 29 9.52 4.81 -7.85
CA VAL A 29 8.78 5.58 -6.85
C VAL A 29 9.44 5.51 -5.47
N PHE A 30 9.86 4.31 -5.05
CA PHE A 30 10.38 4.05 -3.70
C PHE A 30 11.90 3.93 -3.60
N LYS A 31 12.63 4.13 -4.71
CA LYS A 31 14.09 4.11 -4.68
C LYS A 31 14.65 5.18 -3.75
N SER A 32 15.53 4.79 -2.82
CA SER A 32 16.23 5.71 -1.93
C SER A 32 17.07 6.75 -2.70
N SER A 33 17.53 6.40 -3.90
CA SER A 33 18.24 7.30 -4.82
C SER A 33 17.34 8.30 -5.56
N ASN A 34 16.01 8.12 -5.52
CA ASN A 34 15.04 8.97 -6.23
C ASN A 34 14.01 9.59 -5.27
N LYS A 35 14.47 10.03 -4.10
CA LYS A 35 13.61 10.70 -3.11
C LYS A 35 13.00 11.98 -3.66
N ASN A 36 11.79 12.31 -3.17
CA ASN A 36 11.06 13.51 -3.56
C ASN A 36 10.83 13.63 -5.07
N ASN A 37 10.66 12.48 -5.72
CA ASN A 37 10.28 12.44 -7.14
C ASN A 37 8.90 13.07 -7.36
N ARG A 38 8.50 13.25 -8.62
CA ARG A 38 7.28 13.97 -9.00
C ARG A 38 5.98 13.27 -8.59
N GLU A 39 6.04 12.01 -8.18
CA GLU A 39 4.88 11.31 -7.64
C GLU A 39 4.66 11.59 -6.14
N MET A 40 5.70 11.98 -5.38
CA MET A 40 5.61 12.23 -3.95
C MET A 40 5.00 13.60 -3.65
N ILE A 41 3.89 13.63 -2.91
CA ILE A 41 3.21 14.87 -2.46
C ILE A 41 3.62 15.18 -1.03
N ILE A 42 3.49 14.20 -0.12
CA ILE A 42 3.89 14.30 1.28
C ILE A 42 4.67 13.04 1.63
N SER A 43 5.85 13.21 2.22
CA SER A 43 6.65 12.11 2.74
C SER A 43 7.43 12.52 3.98
N PHE A 44 7.65 11.58 4.87
CA PHE A 44 8.64 11.73 5.94
C PHE A 44 10.03 11.76 5.33
N GLN A 45 10.76 12.84 5.60
CA GLN A 45 12.10 13.05 5.07
C GLN A 45 13.12 12.34 5.96
N ILE A 46 13.76 11.31 5.44
CA ILE A 46 14.84 10.60 6.10
C ILE A 46 16.17 11.18 5.62
N THR A 47 17.05 11.55 6.54
CA THR A 47 18.34 12.19 6.24
C THR A 47 19.48 11.43 6.88
N ASP A 48 20.71 11.82 6.55
CA ASP A 48 21.91 11.25 7.19
C ASP A 48 21.98 11.59 8.69
N ASP A 49 21.38 12.71 9.10
CA ASP A 49 21.31 13.16 10.50
C ASP A 49 20.17 12.47 11.28
N ASP A 50 19.14 12.00 10.57
CA ASP A 50 17.97 11.30 11.13
C ASP A 50 17.60 10.09 10.24
N PRO A 51 18.47 9.08 10.23
CA PRO A 51 18.25 7.86 9.44
C PRO A 51 17.30 6.91 10.15
N ASN A 52 16.76 5.93 9.42
CA ASN A 52 15.94 4.88 9.99
C ASN A 52 16.58 3.50 9.87
N MET A 53 16.00 2.54 10.60
CA MET A 53 16.43 1.14 10.61
C MET A 53 15.53 0.24 9.74
N ASP A 54 14.76 0.82 8.83
CA ASP A 54 13.71 0.09 8.10
C ASP A 54 14.27 -1.06 7.26
N GLY A 55 15.42 -0.85 6.62
CA GLY A 55 16.09 -1.91 5.89
C GLY A 55 16.28 -3.17 6.75
N ALA A 56 16.86 -3.03 7.93
CA ALA A 56 17.05 -4.14 8.85
C ALA A 56 15.75 -4.56 9.55
N ALA A 57 14.90 -3.61 9.93
CA ALA A 57 13.68 -3.91 10.67
C ALA A 57 12.71 -4.77 9.87
N TRP A 58 12.60 -4.55 8.57
CA TRP A 58 11.64 -5.23 7.70
C TRP A 58 12.24 -6.31 6.81
N ALA A 59 13.55 -6.55 6.93
CA ALA A 59 14.25 -7.57 6.17
C ALA A 59 13.93 -8.99 6.68
N PRO A 60 14.02 -10.00 5.78
CA PRO A 60 14.03 -11.40 6.15
C PRO A 60 15.13 -11.76 7.16
N SER A 61 14.90 -12.82 7.94
CA SER A 61 15.91 -13.37 8.87
C SER A 61 17.19 -13.80 8.16
N GLU A 62 17.09 -14.30 6.91
CA GLU A 62 18.22 -14.67 6.06
C GLU A 62 19.21 -13.52 5.83
N TRP A 63 18.72 -12.30 5.83
CA TRP A 63 19.53 -11.08 5.64
C TRP A 63 20.03 -10.48 6.96
N GLY A 64 19.84 -11.20 8.08
CA GLY A 64 20.11 -10.68 9.42
C GLY A 64 19.10 -9.63 9.88
N GLY A 65 17.95 -9.58 9.21
CA GLY A 65 16.86 -8.66 9.53
C GLY A 65 16.07 -9.07 10.78
N TRP A 66 15.18 -8.19 11.21
CA TRP A 66 14.33 -8.39 12.40
C TRP A 66 12.97 -8.99 12.07
N SER A 67 12.72 -9.31 10.81
CA SER A 67 11.46 -9.89 10.33
C SER A 67 10.22 -9.07 10.72
N GLY A 68 10.35 -7.76 10.83
CA GLY A 68 9.28 -6.86 11.27
C GLY A 68 8.23 -6.55 10.18
N GLY A 69 8.48 -6.95 8.93
CA GLY A 69 7.59 -6.70 7.80
C GLY A 69 6.98 -7.96 7.16
N PRO A 70 6.47 -8.95 7.95
CA PRO A 70 5.88 -10.14 7.37
C PRO A 70 4.55 -9.80 6.67
N VAL A 71 4.34 -10.43 5.53
CA VAL A 71 3.11 -10.31 4.75
C VAL A 71 2.29 -11.58 4.91
N LYS A 72 0.96 -11.47 4.98
CA LYS A 72 0.10 -12.65 5.03
C LYS A 72 0.26 -13.45 3.73
N PRO A 73 0.68 -14.74 3.78
CA PRO A 73 0.89 -15.54 2.58
C PRO A 73 -0.34 -15.58 1.67
N ALA A 74 -1.53 -15.83 2.23
CA ALA A 74 -2.77 -15.90 1.47
C ALA A 74 -3.09 -14.60 0.71
N TRP A 75 -2.77 -13.43 1.28
CA TRP A 75 -2.93 -12.15 0.59
C TRP A 75 -1.89 -11.97 -0.51
N ALA A 76 -0.63 -12.29 -0.23
CA ALA A 76 0.45 -12.19 -1.20
C ALA A 76 0.24 -13.13 -2.40
N GLU A 77 -0.25 -14.33 -2.16
CA GLU A 77 -0.60 -15.30 -3.21
C GLU A 77 -1.78 -14.83 -4.07
N ALA A 78 -2.81 -14.24 -3.43
CA ALA A 78 -3.99 -13.70 -4.11
C ALA A 78 -3.76 -12.36 -4.81
N TYR A 79 -2.61 -11.69 -4.57
CA TYR A 79 -2.26 -10.46 -5.26
C TYR A 79 -2.15 -10.70 -6.77
N PRO A 80 -2.66 -9.79 -7.64
CA PRO A 80 -2.63 -9.97 -9.08
C PRO A 80 -1.24 -10.34 -9.62
N ASP A 81 -1.21 -11.22 -10.58
CA ASP A 81 0.03 -11.61 -11.25
C ASP A 81 0.46 -10.48 -12.21
N GLN A 82 1.42 -9.71 -11.78
CA GLN A 82 1.90 -8.49 -12.45
C GLN A 82 3.29 -8.08 -11.94
N PRO A 83 4.09 -7.34 -12.74
CA PRO A 83 5.46 -6.95 -12.37
C PRO A 83 5.54 -6.17 -11.05
N ARG A 84 4.51 -5.40 -10.70
CA ARG A 84 4.42 -4.67 -9.43
C ARG A 84 4.49 -5.61 -8.22
N LYS A 85 3.90 -6.81 -8.29
CA LYS A 85 3.94 -7.80 -7.21
C LYS A 85 5.38 -8.15 -6.82
N GLU A 86 6.21 -8.41 -7.81
CA GLU A 86 7.61 -8.81 -7.59
C GLU A 86 8.45 -7.72 -6.93
N ASN A 87 8.11 -6.45 -7.16
CA ASN A 87 8.80 -5.32 -6.54
C ASN A 87 8.25 -4.97 -5.14
N TYR A 88 6.94 -5.12 -4.95
CA TYR A 88 6.28 -4.73 -3.70
C TYR A 88 6.30 -5.81 -2.63
N ILE A 89 6.43 -7.08 -3.04
CA ILE A 89 6.36 -8.24 -2.16
C ILE A 89 7.54 -9.18 -2.45
N LEU A 90 8.37 -9.44 -1.46
CA LEU A 90 9.45 -10.40 -1.54
C LEU A 90 8.89 -11.82 -1.39
N MET A 91 8.40 -12.40 -2.50
CA MET A 91 8.00 -13.81 -2.57
C MET A 91 9.21 -14.72 -2.77
N ASN A 92 10.18 -14.23 -3.54
CA ASN A 92 11.44 -14.89 -3.81
C ASN A 92 12.58 -13.90 -3.54
N PHE A 93 13.59 -14.31 -2.81
CA PHE A 93 14.70 -13.45 -2.43
C PHE A 93 15.99 -14.26 -2.22
N SER A 94 17.15 -13.57 -2.22
CA SER A 94 18.43 -14.21 -1.96
C SER A 94 18.46 -14.82 -0.57
N SER A 95 19.01 -16.03 -0.45
CA SER A 95 19.22 -16.66 0.86
C SER A 95 20.36 -16.02 1.68
N ASP A 96 21.22 -15.22 1.03
CA ASP A 96 22.32 -14.49 1.67
C ASP A 96 22.71 -13.27 0.80
N LEU A 97 22.50 -12.06 1.31
CA LEU A 97 22.87 -10.83 0.58
C LEU A 97 24.37 -10.58 0.55
N SER A 98 25.16 -11.24 1.41
CA SER A 98 26.61 -11.09 1.43
C SER A 98 27.31 -11.93 0.34
N ASP A 99 26.60 -12.93 -0.22
CA ASP A 99 27.07 -13.77 -1.32
C ASP A 99 26.24 -13.49 -2.59
N PRO A 100 26.83 -12.84 -3.61
CA PRO A 100 26.14 -12.60 -4.89
C PRO A 100 25.72 -13.88 -5.64
N GLU A 101 26.31 -15.01 -5.33
CA GLU A 101 25.98 -16.31 -5.93
C GLU A 101 25.00 -17.13 -5.07
N ALA A 102 24.52 -16.57 -3.95
CA ALA A 102 23.54 -17.23 -3.10
C ALA A 102 22.26 -17.55 -3.86
N PRO A 103 21.65 -18.71 -3.64
CA PRO A 103 20.43 -19.09 -4.33
C PRO A 103 19.29 -18.15 -3.98
N ILE A 104 18.42 -17.90 -4.96
CA ILE A 104 17.11 -17.30 -4.73
C ILE A 104 16.19 -18.40 -4.19
N ILE A 105 15.62 -18.18 -3.02
CA ILE A 105 14.67 -19.08 -2.38
C ILE A 105 13.26 -18.49 -2.43
N ASN A 106 12.26 -19.37 -2.42
CA ASN A 106 10.88 -18.95 -2.20
C ASN A 106 10.65 -18.76 -0.70
N TYR A 107 9.76 -17.85 -0.32
CA TYR A 107 9.45 -17.59 1.09
C TYR A 107 9.08 -18.86 1.89
N THR A 108 8.51 -19.88 1.24
CA THR A 108 8.15 -21.15 1.88
C THR A 108 9.36 -21.99 2.30
N GLU A 109 10.54 -21.67 1.76
CA GLU A 109 11.82 -22.29 2.08
C GLU A 109 12.63 -21.43 3.06
N SER A 110 12.13 -20.23 3.39
CA SER A 110 12.79 -19.29 4.30
C SER A 110 12.65 -19.70 5.76
N ILE A 111 13.49 -19.12 6.63
CA ILE A 111 13.48 -19.35 8.07
C ILE A 111 12.11 -19.04 8.67
N ASP A 112 11.49 -17.95 8.25
CA ASP A 112 10.23 -17.47 8.83
C ASP A 112 8.99 -18.01 8.11
N GLY A 113 9.13 -18.58 6.92
CA GLY A 113 8.03 -19.19 6.15
C GLY A 113 6.96 -18.18 5.68
N VAL A 114 7.31 -16.90 5.56
CA VAL A 114 6.39 -15.83 5.15
C VAL A 114 7.03 -14.91 4.11
N PRO A 115 6.23 -14.32 3.20
CA PRO A 115 6.74 -13.26 2.32
C PRO A 115 6.96 -11.95 3.10
N TYR A 116 7.76 -11.04 2.52
CA TYR A 116 8.08 -9.78 3.15
C TYR A 116 7.72 -8.58 2.27
N MET A 117 7.62 -7.40 2.89
CA MET A 117 7.45 -6.14 2.21
C MET A 117 8.67 -5.81 1.35
N GLY A 118 8.45 -5.55 0.05
CA GLY A 118 9.52 -5.21 -0.88
C GLY A 118 9.72 -3.70 -1.09
N LYS A 119 8.68 -2.89 -0.92
CA LYS A 119 8.73 -1.44 -1.23
C LYS A 119 9.90 -0.69 -0.60
N TYR A 120 10.24 -1.01 0.64
CA TYR A 120 11.31 -0.36 1.41
C TYR A 120 12.49 -1.29 1.69
N ASN A 121 12.57 -2.38 0.95
CA ASN A 121 13.67 -3.34 0.95
C ASN A 121 14.35 -3.39 -0.43
N MET A 122 15.34 -4.27 -0.60
CA MET A 122 15.87 -4.58 -1.92
C MET A 122 14.73 -5.00 -2.88
N PRO A 123 14.72 -4.54 -4.13
CA PRO A 123 15.78 -3.78 -4.80
C PRO A 123 15.62 -2.23 -4.71
N ASN A 124 14.72 -1.70 -3.91
CA ASN A 124 14.41 -0.26 -3.87
C ASN A 124 15.40 0.56 -3.03
N ILE A 125 16.19 -0.09 -2.19
CA ILE A 125 17.28 0.49 -1.42
C ILE A 125 18.62 -0.16 -1.79
N THR A 126 19.73 0.44 -1.38
CA THR A 126 21.06 -0.13 -1.61
C THR A 126 21.37 -1.26 -0.62
N LEU A 127 22.36 -2.10 -0.94
CA LEU A 127 22.81 -3.16 -0.03
C LEU A 127 23.27 -2.59 1.32
N ASP A 128 23.99 -1.47 1.32
CA ASP A 128 24.44 -0.83 2.55
C ASP A 128 23.27 -0.33 3.40
N GLU A 129 22.19 0.15 2.77
CA GLU A 129 20.98 0.55 3.46
C GLU A 129 20.20 -0.66 3.99
N GLN A 130 20.21 -1.78 3.26
CA GLN A 130 19.56 -3.02 3.69
C GLN A 130 20.22 -3.62 4.94
N LEU A 131 21.53 -3.59 5.00
CA LEU A 131 22.33 -4.15 6.09
C LEU A 131 22.60 -3.14 7.22
N GLY A 132 22.19 -1.91 7.07
CA GLY A 132 22.47 -0.83 8.01
C GLY A 132 21.32 0.13 8.19
N ILE A 133 21.56 1.38 7.85
CA ILE A 133 20.63 2.49 8.06
C ILE A 133 20.03 2.90 6.72
N SER A 134 18.72 2.77 6.58
CA SER A 134 18.01 3.21 5.37
C SER A 134 17.84 4.73 5.33
N ARG A 135 17.89 5.26 4.10
CA ARG A 135 17.60 6.66 3.77
C ARG A 135 16.35 6.82 2.91
N ALA A 136 15.60 5.74 2.71
CA ALA A 136 14.36 5.79 1.95
C ALA A 136 13.30 6.63 2.69
N ASN A 137 12.69 7.56 1.98
CA ASN A 137 11.57 8.33 2.54
C ASN A 137 10.32 7.47 2.64
N HIS A 138 9.53 7.69 3.70
CA HIS A 138 8.21 7.09 3.81
C HIS A 138 7.15 7.97 3.16
N SER A 139 6.41 7.41 2.21
CA SER A 139 5.27 8.06 1.58
C SER A 139 4.12 8.21 2.58
N VAL A 140 3.54 9.41 2.66
CA VAL A 140 2.28 9.68 3.36
C VAL A 140 1.17 9.93 2.35
N MET A 141 1.47 10.60 1.24
CA MET A 141 0.55 10.82 0.13
C MET A 141 1.35 10.96 -1.17
N ARG A 142 0.88 10.31 -2.20
CA ARG A 142 1.49 10.40 -3.54
C ARG A 142 0.41 10.51 -4.62
N PHE A 143 0.84 10.86 -5.82
CA PHE A 143 -0.08 11.16 -6.92
C PHE A 143 -1.00 9.98 -7.29
N ALA A 144 -0.53 8.74 -7.15
CA ALA A 144 -1.38 7.56 -7.32
C ALA A 144 -2.58 7.55 -6.36
N ASP A 145 -2.39 7.93 -5.08
CA ASP A 145 -3.49 8.03 -4.14
C ASP A 145 -4.50 9.10 -4.57
N VAL A 146 -4.05 10.26 -5.06
CA VAL A 146 -4.95 11.32 -5.56
C VAL A 146 -5.78 10.84 -6.77
N LEU A 147 -5.19 10.04 -7.68
CA LEU A 147 -5.93 9.44 -8.78
C LEU A 147 -7.01 8.47 -8.29
N LEU A 148 -6.72 7.68 -7.26
CA LEU A 148 -7.66 6.74 -6.64
C LEU A 148 -8.76 7.47 -5.84
N ILE A 149 -8.41 8.54 -5.13
CA ILE A 149 -9.38 9.43 -4.46
C ILE A 149 -10.35 10.02 -5.49
N TYR A 150 -9.83 10.50 -6.62
CA TYR A 150 -10.68 11.01 -7.69
C TYR A 150 -11.63 9.94 -8.22
N ALA A 151 -11.11 8.75 -8.53
CA ALA A 151 -11.89 7.65 -9.08
C ALA A 151 -13.06 7.27 -8.17
N GLU A 152 -12.79 7.08 -6.87
CA GLU A 152 -13.83 6.79 -5.88
C GLU A 152 -14.84 7.93 -5.75
N ALA A 153 -14.35 9.15 -5.55
CA ALA A 153 -15.19 10.31 -5.30
C ALA A 153 -16.10 10.63 -6.50
N ALA A 154 -15.60 10.49 -7.73
CA ALA A 154 -16.39 10.68 -8.94
C ALA A 154 -17.49 9.61 -9.08
N ASN A 155 -17.16 8.35 -8.82
CA ASN A 155 -18.11 7.25 -8.81
C ASN A 155 -19.26 7.50 -7.81
N MET A 156 -18.91 7.85 -6.59
CA MET A 156 -19.90 8.11 -5.52
C MET A 156 -20.74 9.36 -5.78
N ALA A 157 -20.14 10.42 -6.34
CA ALA A 157 -20.85 11.66 -6.64
C ALA A 157 -21.85 11.52 -7.81
N ASN A 158 -21.56 10.62 -8.76
CA ASN A 158 -22.38 10.43 -9.97
C ASN A 158 -23.26 9.18 -9.93
N ASN A 159 -23.20 8.40 -8.84
CA ASN A 159 -23.85 7.10 -8.70
C ASN A 159 -23.48 6.13 -9.84
N GLY A 160 -22.20 6.11 -10.19
CA GLY A 160 -21.60 5.28 -11.22
C GLY A 160 -20.30 5.89 -11.77
N PRO A 161 -19.44 5.09 -12.43
CA PRO A 161 -18.21 5.58 -12.99
C PRO A 161 -18.46 6.60 -14.11
N THR A 162 -17.54 7.55 -14.25
CA THR A 162 -17.42 8.42 -15.42
C THR A 162 -16.24 7.95 -16.26
N GLN A 163 -16.20 8.32 -17.54
CA GLN A 163 -15.06 7.94 -18.40
C GLN A 163 -13.73 8.41 -17.79
N LEU A 164 -13.67 9.63 -17.25
CA LEU A 164 -12.48 10.18 -16.64
C LEU A 164 -12.06 9.43 -15.36
N SER A 165 -13.02 8.96 -14.55
CA SER A 165 -12.69 8.13 -13.38
C SER A 165 -12.14 6.76 -13.78
N VAL A 166 -12.69 6.17 -14.84
CA VAL A 166 -12.18 4.92 -15.43
C VAL A 166 -10.75 5.11 -15.97
N ASP A 167 -10.53 6.18 -16.72
CA ASP A 167 -9.22 6.46 -17.31
C ASP A 167 -8.14 6.65 -16.23
N ARG A 168 -8.45 7.42 -15.17
CA ARG A 168 -7.51 7.66 -14.06
C ARG A 168 -7.19 6.41 -13.26
N LEU A 169 -8.17 5.56 -12.98
CA LEU A 169 -7.94 4.27 -12.35
C LEU A 169 -7.07 3.38 -13.24
N ASN A 170 -7.36 3.34 -14.53
CA ASN A 170 -6.61 2.52 -15.47
C ASN A 170 -5.16 3.00 -15.69
N MET A 171 -4.82 4.27 -15.47
CA MET A 171 -3.43 4.71 -15.47
C MET A 171 -2.57 3.92 -14.47
N ILE A 172 -3.12 3.60 -13.31
CA ILE A 172 -2.41 2.85 -12.26
C ILE A 172 -2.35 1.37 -12.63
N ILE A 173 -3.47 0.79 -13.04
CA ILE A 173 -3.57 -0.62 -13.43
C ILE A 173 -2.64 -0.93 -14.62
N ASP A 174 -2.65 -0.07 -15.64
CA ASP A 174 -1.81 -0.24 -16.84
C ASP A 174 -0.32 -0.16 -16.48
N ARG A 175 0.06 0.80 -15.61
CA ARG A 175 1.44 0.89 -15.10
C ARG A 175 1.86 -0.37 -14.34
N ALA A 176 0.97 -0.91 -13.50
CA ALA A 176 1.26 -2.09 -12.71
C ALA A 176 1.37 -3.37 -13.55
N ASN A 177 0.55 -3.46 -14.60
CA ASN A 177 0.52 -4.58 -15.52
C ASN A 177 1.70 -4.59 -16.51
N GLU A 178 2.20 -3.43 -16.89
CA GLU A 178 3.14 -3.34 -18.02
C GLU A 178 2.62 -4.15 -19.23
N GLU A 179 3.46 -5.01 -19.84
CA GLU A 179 3.08 -5.87 -20.96
C GLU A 179 2.62 -7.28 -20.52
N THR A 180 2.89 -7.67 -19.28
CA THR A 180 2.75 -9.07 -18.81
C THR A 180 1.69 -9.28 -17.74
N GLY A 181 1.27 -8.20 -17.06
CA GLY A 181 0.28 -8.30 -15.99
C GLY A 181 -1.11 -8.65 -16.49
N THR A 182 -1.87 -9.30 -15.64
CA THR A 182 -3.18 -9.87 -15.97
C THR A 182 -4.35 -9.20 -15.25
N GLU A 183 -4.10 -8.14 -14.47
CA GLU A 183 -5.18 -7.46 -13.77
C GLU A 183 -6.16 -6.80 -14.75
N PRO A 184 -7.47 -7.12 -14.68
CA PRO A 184 -8.45 -6.55 -15.59
C PRO A 184 -8.60 -5.04 -15.41
N ARG A 185 -8.62 -4.30 -16.50
CA ARG A 185 -8.91 -2.86 -16.49
C ARG A 185 -10.36 -2.59 -16.07
N ALA A 186 -10.55 -1.46 -15.41
CA ALA A 186 -11.89 -0.93 -15.18
C ALA A 186 -12.55 -0.49 -16.51
N ASN A 187 -13.88 -0.49 -16.55
CA ASN A 187 -14.64 -0.02 -17.71
C ASN A 187 -15.92 0.70 -17.30
N ILE A 188 -16.44 1.51 -18.21
CA ILE A 188 -17.60 2.38 -17.99
C ILE A 188 -18.93 1.63 -17.79
N SER A 189 -18.99 0.35 -18.14
CA SER A 189 -20.21 -0.46 -17.98
C SER A 189 -20.34 -1.08 -16.58
N MET A 190 -19.35 -0.90 -15.71
CA MET A 190 -19.41 -1.33 -14.31
C MET A 190 -20.53 -0.56 -13.59
N THR A 191 -21.24 -1.26 -12.71
CA THR A 191 -22.12 -0.58 -11.75
C THR A 191 -21.29 0.25 -10.76
N ALA A 192 -21.95 1.19 -10.06
CA ALA A 192 -21.28 1.98 -9.02
C ALA A 192 -20.58 1.10 -7.97
N ALA A 193 -21.23 0.01 -7.54
CA ALA A 193 -20.67 -0.92 -6.56
C ALA A 193 -19.48 -1.72 -7.10
N GLN A 194 -19.54 -2.18 -8.35
CA GLN A 194 -18.44 -2.88 -8.99
C GLN A 194 -17.21 -1.99 -9.17
N PHE A 195 -17.43 -0.74 -9.57
CA PHE A 195 -16.35 0.21 -9.74
C PHE A 195 -15.75 0.63 -8.39
N ASP A 196 -16.58 0.85 -7.35
CA ASP A 196 -16.11 1.13 -6.00
C ASP A 196 -15.24 0.00 -5.46
N GLN A 197 -15.67 -1.25 -5.64
CA GLN A 197 -14.86 -2.42 -5.26
C GLN A 197 -13.53 -2.45 -6.01
N LYS A 198 -13.55 -2.20 -7.32
CA LYS A 198 -12.33 -2.17 -8.15
C LYS A 198 -11.34 -1.10 -7.68
N VAL A 199 -11.83 0.08 -7.28
CA VAL A 199 -10.98 1.15 -6.71
C VAL A 199 -10.39 0.71 -5.37
N ILE A 200 -11.18 0.09 -4.48
CA ILE A 200 -10.72 -0.38 -3.17
C ILE A 200 -9.69 -1.52 -3.31
N ASP A 201 -9.88 -2.41 -4.27
CA ASP A 201 -8.92 -3.46 -4.58
C ASP A 201 -7.60 -2.85 -5.09
N GLU A 202 -7.67 -1.88 -6.01
CA GLU A 202 -6.48 -1.20 -6.52
C GLU A 202 -5.77 -0.40 -5.42
N ARG A 203 -6.49 0.28 -4.53
CA ARG A 203 -5.90 0.91 -3.34
C ARG A 203 -5.15 -0.10 -2.48
N ASN A 204 -5.73 -1.29 -2.27
CA ASN A 204 -5.10 -2.35 -1.51
C ASN A 204 -3.79 -2.86 -2.16
N TYR A 205 -3.73 -2.88 -3.48
CA TYR A 205 -2.54 -3.31 -4.22
C TYR A 205 -1.51 -2.18 -4.37
N GLU A 206 -1.94 -1.00 -4.80
CA GLU A 206 -1.05 0.11 -5.09
C GLU A 206 -0.48 0.75 -3.82
N LEU A 207 -1.31 0.93 -2.77
CA LEU A 207 -0.93 1.62 -1.54
C LEU A 207 -0.58 0.65 -0.39
N CYS A 208 -0.39 -0.65 -0.66
CA CYS A 208 0.06 -1.57 0.37
C CYS A 208 1.37 -1.09 1.00
N PHE A 209 1.52 -1.28 2.31
CA PHE A 209 2.66 -0.86 3.12
C PHE A 209 2.86 0.67 3.26
N GLU A 210 1.88 1.48 2.86
CA GLU A 210 1.90 2.95 2.99
C GLU A 210 0.93 3.46 4.08
N TYR A 211 0.48 2.57 4.98
CA TYR A 211 -0.42 2.86 6.11
C TYR A 211 -1.88 3.19 5.75
N ASP A 212 -2.25 3.28 4.48
CA ASP A 212 -3.61 3.66 4.06
C ASP A 212 -4.67 2.59 4.31
N ARG A 213 -4.28 1.31 4.30
CA ARG A 213 -5.22 0.19 4.34
C ARG A 213 -6.15 0.20 5.54
N ILE A 214 -5.67 0.54 6.73
CA ILE A 214 -6.49 0.58 7.93
C ILE A 214 -7.63 1.61 7.81
N PHE A 215 -7.36 2.76 7.21
CA PHE A 215 -8.37 3.78 6.99
C PHE A 215 -9.42 3.34 5.96
N ASP A 216 -9.00 2.67 4.88
CA ASP A 216 -9.92 2.09 3.90
C ASP A 216 -10.82 1.03 4.52
N VAL A 217 -10.25 0.12 5.29
CA VAL A 217 -10.98 -0.95 5.98
C VAL A 217 -12.02 -0.37 6.95
N PHE A 218 -11.65 0.66 7.71
CA PHE A 218 -12.54 1.27 8.70
C PHE A 218 -13.65 2.10 8.04
N ARG A 219 -13.32 2.98 7.09
CA ARG A 219 -14.33 3.83 6.43
C ARG A 219 -15.29 3.05 5.53
N LYS A 220 -14.84 1.93 4.95
CA LYS A 220 -15.67 1.03 4.14
C LYS A 220 -16.41 -0.02 4.97
N ARG A 221 -16.10 -0.15 6.25
CA ARG A 221 -16.72 -1.13 7.16
C ARG A 221 -16.52 -2.58 6.70
N ILE A 222 -15.32 -2.91 6.20
CA ILE A 222 -14.95 -4.22 5.65
C ILE A 222 -13.96 -5.00 6.54
N LEU A 223 -13.85 -4.66 7.82
CA LEU A 223 -12.91 -5.29 8.75
C LEU A 223 -13.15 -6.80 8.86
N LYS A 224 -14.42 -7.20 8.91
CA LYS A 224 -14.82 -8.61 8.98
C LYS A 224 -14.36 -9.37 7.73
N GLU A 225 -14.62 -8.82 6.56
CA GLU A 225 -14.33 -9.43 5.26
C GLU A 225 -12.82 -9.60 5.04
N VAL A 226 -12.01 -8.61 5.44
CA VAL A 226 -10.55 -8.67 5.25
C VAL A 226 -9.85 -9.53 6.29
N ASN A 227 -10.46 -9.78 7.45
CA ASN A 227 -9.92 -10.65 8.48
C ASN A 227 -10.38 -12.11 8.37
N LEU A 228 -11.38 -12.39 7.53
CA LEU A 228 -11.72 -13.76 7.18
C LEU A 228 -10.66 -14.31 6.20
N PRO A 229 -10.21 -15.55 6.33
CA PRO A 229 -10.64 -16.59 7.26
C PRO A 229 -9.88 -16.61 8.61
N ASP A 230 -8.89 -15.75 8.83
CA ASP A 230 -7.91 -15.92 9.91
C ASP A 230 -8.49 -15.71 11.32
N ASN A 231 -9.52 -14.90 11.48
CA ASN A 231 -10.12 -14.60 12.79
C ASN A 231 -11.61 -14.21 12.71
N ALA A 232 -12.40 -14.99 11.98
CA ALA A 232 -13.83 -14.73 11.85
C ALA A 232 -14.58 -14.77 13.20
N GLU A 233 -14.14 -15.62 14.12
CA GLU A 233 -14.77 -15.80 15.42
C GLU A 233 -14.45 -14.69 16.40
N GLY A 234 -13.35 -13.97 16.21
CA GLY A 234 -12.91 -12.86 17.08
C GLY A 234 -13.49 -11.50 16.72
N TYR A 235 -14.10 -11.34 15.52
CA TYR A 235 -14.62 -10.04 15.08
C TYR A 235 -15.81 -9.59 15.93
N GLN A 236 -15.76 -8.32 16.33
CA GLN A 236 -16.87 -7.60 16.95
C GLN A 236 -17.06 -6.24 16.26
N GLU A 237 -18.29 -5.73 16.25
CA GLU A 237 -18.58 -4.42 15.66
C GLU A 237 -17.84 -3.28 16.36
N THR A 238 -17.49 -3.48 17.62
CA THR A 238 -16.68 -2.54 18.42
C THR A 238 -15.23 -2.44 17.96
N ASP A 239 -14.72 -3.39 17.17
CA ASP A 239 -13.33 -3.37 16.66
C ASP A 239 -13.03 -2.21 15.70
N TYR A 240 -14.08 -1.52 15.22
CA TYR A 240 -13.91 -0.24 14.50
C TYR A 240 -13.56 0.94 15.42
N LEU A 241 -13.57 0.75 16.71
CA LEU A 241 -13.22 1.77 17.71
C LEU A 241 -11.89 1.40 18.33
N PHE A 242 -10.97 2.34 18.44
CA PHE A 242 -9.76 2.12 19.21
C PHE A 242 -10.04 2.23 20.71
N PRO A 243 -9.34 1.47 21.56
CA PRO A 243 -9.41 1.68 23.01
C PRO A 243 -8.92 3.09 23.36
N ILE A 244 -9.61 3.73 24.30
CA ILE A 244 -9.13 4.99 24.86
C ILE A 244 -7.94 4.66 25.78
N PRO A 245 -6.82 5.42 25.72
CA PRO A 245 -5.70 5.19 26.62
C PRO A 245 -6.14 5.14 28.08
N THR A 246 -5.60 4.21 28.85
CA THR A 246 -6.05 3.92 30.24
C THR A 246 -6.12 5.18 31.10
N PHE A 247 -5.16 6.09 30.96
CA PHE A 247 -5.15 7.35 31.71
C PHE A 247 -6.39 8.20 31.38
N ASP A 248 -6.69 8.39 30.11
CA ASP A 248 -7.82 9.21 29.67
C ASP A 248 -9.15 8.53 29.96
N ALA A 249 -9.20 7.19 29.88
CA ALA A 249 -10.40 6.39 30.19
C ALA A 249 -10.88 6.59 31.65
N THR A 250 -9.97 6.93 32.58
CA THR A 250 -10.37 7.25 33.97
C THR A 250 -11.23 8.51 34.08
N PHE A 251 -11.18 9.40 33.09
CA PHE A 251 -11.93 10.67 33.08
C PHE A 251 -13.15 10.63 32.19
N ILE A 252 -13.07 9.96 31.06
CA ILE A 252 -14.13 9.99 30.02
C ILE A 252 -14.76 8.62 29.75
N GLY A 253 -14.29 7.55 30.41
CA GLY A 253 -14.71 6.17 30.14
C GLY A 253 -14.07 5.57 28.89
N ASN A 254 -14.34 4.30 28.65
CA ASN A 254 -13.87 3.57 27.47
C ASN A 254 -14.87 3.63 26.31
N ASN A 255 -14.39 3.33 25.11
CA ASN A 255 -15.25 2.99 23.98
C ASN A 255 -15.96 1.64 24.26
N PRO A 256 -17.18 1.43 23.70
CA PRO A 256 -17.87 0.15 23.81
C PRO A 256 -16.99 -1.03 23.40
N GLY A 257 -17.00 -2.09 24.20
CA GLY A 257 -16.18 -3.29 24.00
C GLY A 257 -14.80 -3.28 24.70
N TYR A 258 -14.47 -2.18 25.42
CA TYR A 258 -13.22 -2.03 26.20
C TYR A 258 -13.49 -1.69 27.67
N GLU A 259 -14.61 -2.11 28.21
CA GLU A 259 -15.10 -1.88 29.59
C GLU A 259 -14.35 -2.69 30.63
#